data_c0f0d8e766300cadcd5e148f494301f6
#
_entry.id   c0f0d8e766300cadcd5e148f494301f6
#
_cell.length_a   1.000
_cell.length_b   1.000
_cell.length_c   1.000
_cell.angle_alpha   90.00
_cell.angle_beta   90.00
_cell.angle_gamma   90.00
#
_symmetry.space_group_name_H-M   'P 1'
#
loop_
_entity.id
_entity.type
_entity.pdbx_description
1 polymer ?
#
loop_
_entity_poly.entity_id
_entity_poly.type
_entity_poly.pdbx_seq_one_letter_code
_entity_poly.pdbx_strand_id
1 'polypeptide(L)'
;MFPCPFILPAAFLLDILAGEPPNRFHPVCLIGRCALRMETLARQRWGGTFHAGMAAALATCIAAWFGCAALFLPFSLLPSPWAPWIPSVLVIYICMAPRSLAEHARKVENALRSGNAGEARHSVSMIVGRDTERMDVYGIARAAIESVAENLTDGVFSTLFWASAGCLAGGRSEERRVGKE
;
A
#
# COMPACT_ATOMS: atom_id res chain seq x y z
N MET A 1 -13.89 -23.59 4.21
CA MET A 1 -14.41 -22.38 4.91
C MET A 1 -13.27 -21.40 5.02
N PHE A 2 -13.29 -20.27 4.29
CA PHE A 2 -12.23 -19.25 4.37
C PHE A 2 -12.33 -18.54 5.71
N PRO A 3 -11.28 -18.53 6.50
CA PRO A 3 -11.27 -17.83 7.79
C PRO A 3 -10.85 -16.37 7.61
N CYS A 4 -11.58 -15.68 6.74
CA CYS A 4 -11.47 -14.24 6.55
C CYS A 4 -11.34 -13.42 7.84
N PRO A 5 -12.02 -13.74 8.95
CA PRO A 5 -11.90 -12.95 10.17
C PRO A 5 -10.49 -12.94 10.77
N PHE A 6 -9.62 -13.91 10.44
CA PHE A 6 -8.27 -13.98 11.00
C PHE A 6 -7.20 -13.32 10.12
N ILE A 7 -7.44 -13.14 8.83
CA ILE A 7 -6.46 -12.56 7.89
C ILE A 7 -6.17 -11.10 8.25
N LEU A 8 -7.20 -10.29 8.49
CA LEU A 8 -7.06 -8.87 8.82
C LEU A 8 -6.33 -8.65 10.15
N PRO A 9 -6.74 -9.29 11.26
CA PRO A 9 -6.01 -9.20 12.52
C PRO A 9 -4.56 -9.69 12.42
N ALA A 10 -4.31 -10.77 11.66
CA ALA A 10 -2.96 -11.29 11.47
C ALA A 10 -2.06 -10.32 10.69
N ALA A 11 -2.58 -9.69 9.63
CA ALA A 11 -1.86 -8.69 8.86
C ALA A 11 -1.55 -7.45 9.70
N PHE A 12 -2.50 -6.97 10.50
CA PHE A 12 -2.33 -5.85 11.41
C PHE A 12 -1.30 -6.15 12.52
N LEU A 13 -1.37 -7.35 13.11
CA LEU A 13 -0.40 -7.79 14.11
C LEU A 13 1.01 -7.89 13.51
N LEU A 14 1.11 -8.39 12.27
CA LEU A 14 2.38 -8.48 11.57
C LEU A 14 2.99 -7.09 11.34
N ASP A 15 2.19 -6.07 10.97
CA ASP A 15 2.67 -4.69 10.83
C ASP A 15 3.19 -4.13 12.17
N ILE A 16 2.47 -4.35 13.25
CA ILE A 16 2.90 -3.89 14.58
C ILE A 16 4.22 -4.54 15.01
N LEU A 17 4.39 -5.82 14.75
CA LEU A 17 5.57 -6.59 15.19
C LEU A 17 6.77 -6.42 14.28
N ALA A 18 6.57 -6.57 12.97
CA ALA A 18 7.67 -6.57 12.00
C ALA A 18 8.01 -5.16 11.49
N GLY A 19 7.04 -4.22 11.48
CA GLY A 19 7.19 -2.92 10.86
C GLY A 19 7.25 -3.01 9.33
N GLU A 20 7.62 -1.93 8.68
CA GLU A 20 7.66 -1.85 7.21
C GLU A 20 8.92 -2.51 6.65
N PRO A 21 8.82 -3.32 5.58
CA PRO A 21 9.98 -3.90 4.93
C PRO A 21 10.86 -2.83 4.28
N PRO A 22 12.19 -3.06 4.14
CA PRO A 22 13.09 -2.10 3.51
C PRO A 22 12.62 -1.70 2.10
N ASN A 23 12.68 -0.41 1.76
CA ASN A 23 12.21 0.17 0.50
C ASN A 23 12.71 -0.55 -0.77
N ARG A 24 13.90 -1.16 -0.73
CA ARG A 24 14.45 -1.89 -1.88
C ARG A 24 13.66 -3.14 -2.25
N PHE A 25 13.02 -3.78 -1.27
CA PHE A 25 12.20 -4.99 -1.43
C PHE A 25 10.69 -4.71 -1.31
N HIS A 26 10.32 -3.46 -1.00
CA HIS A 26 8.92 -3.11 -0.81
C HIS A 26 8.17 -3.19 -2.16
N PRO A 27 7.10 -4.00 -2.28
CA PRO A 27 6.40 -4.19 -3.55
C PRO A 27 5.86 -2.89 -4.15
N VAL A 28 5.39 -1.96 -3.34
CA VAL A 28 4.94 -0.63 -3.81
C VAL A 28 6.08 0.13 -4.48
N CYS A 29 7.30 0.08 -3.92
CA CYS A 29 8.48 0.69 -4.53
C CYS A 29 8.90 -0.03 -5.83
N LEU A 30 8.66 -1.35 -5.93
CA LEU A 30 8.88 -2.10 -7.17
C LEU A 30 7.88 -1.69 -8.24
N ILE A 31 6.60 -1.57 -7.90
CA ILE A 31 5.54 -1.09 -8.79
C ILE A 31 5.84 0.35 -9.25
N GLY A 32 6.24 1.24 -8.34
CA GLY A 32 6.63 2.61 -8.67
C GLY A 32 7.80 2.68 -9.66
N ARG A 33 8.84 1.86 -9.45
CA ARG A 33 9.95 1.73 -10.42
C ARG A 33 9.50 1.17 -11.76
N CYS A 34 8.58 0.23 -11.77
CA CYS A 34 7.98 -0.28 -12.99
C CYS A 34 7.20 0.83 -13.72
N ALA A 35 6.37 1.59 -13.00
CA ALA A 35 5.61 2.71 -13.55
C ALA A 35 6.52 3.75 -14.22
N LEU A 36 7.58 4.17 -13.55
CA LEU A 36 8.57 5.11 -14.12
C LEU A 36 9.23 4.57 -15.39
N ARG A 37 9.56 3.27 -15.43
CA ARG A 37 10.11 2.64 -16.64
C ARG A 37 9.10 2.61 -17.78
N MET A 38 7.85 2.21 -17.49
CA MET A 38 6.77 2.17 -18.49
C MET A 38 6.47 3.57 -19.03
N GLU A 39 6.44 4.59 -18.16
CA GLU A 39 6.28 5.98 -18.57
C GLU A 39 7.43 6.44 -19.48
N THR A 40 8.68 6.17 -19.08
CA THR A 40 9.86 6.55 -19.88
C THR A 40 9.82 5.91 -21.26
N LEU A 41 9.53 4.61 -21.34
CA LEU A 41 9.42 3.88 -22.62
C LEU A 41 8.27 4.42 -23.48
N ALA A 42 7.11 4.68 -22.88
CA ALA A 42 5.96 5.21 -23.59
C ALA A 42 6.24 6.62 -24.17
N ARG A 43 6.87 7.50 -23.37
CA ARG A 43 7.27 8.85 -23.81
C ARG A 43 8.32 8.81 -24.93
N GLN A 44 9.27 7.90 -24.87
CA GLN A 44 10.27 7.72 -25.93
C GLN A 44 9.64 7.24 -27.26
N ARG A 45 8.60 6.40 -27.18
CA ARG A 45 7.96 5.80 -28.36
C ARG A 45 6.87 6.66 -28.98
N TRP A 46 6.07 7.35 -28.15
CA TRP A 46 4.86 8.08 -28.57
C TRP A 46 4.83 9.54 -28.12
N GLY A 47 5.94 10.04 -27.59
CA GLY A 47 6.02 11.41 -27.05
C GLY A 47 5.18 11.61 -25.79
N GLY A 48 4.98 12.88 -25.40
CA GLY A 48 4.18 13.27 -24.23
C GLY A 48 2.67 13.30 -24.49
N THR A 49 2.13 12.32 -25.19
CA THR A 49 0.71 12.26 -25.53
C THR A 49 -0.14 11.61 -24.44
N PHE A 50 -1.44 11.91 -24.41
CA PHE A 50 -2.40 11.24 -23.51
C PHE A 50 -2.39 9.72 -23.68
N HIS A 51 -2.30 9.22 -24.91
CA HIS A 51 -2.27 7.79 -25.19
C HIS A 51 -1.01 7.12 -24.63
N ALA A 52 0.14 7.80 -24.65
CA ALA A 52 1.37 7.30 -24.04
C ALA A 52 1.19 7.12 -22.52
N GLY A 53 0.60 8.10 -21.84
CA GLY A 53 0.30 8.02 -20.42
C GLY A 53 -0.67 6.88 -20.08
N MET A 54 -1.74 6.75 -20.85
CA MET A 54 -2.71 5.68 -20.68
C MET A 54 -2.09 4.28 -20.89
N ALA A 55 -1.26 4.11 -21.92
CA ALA A 55 -0.57 2.85 -22.18
C ALA A 55 0.41 2.49 -21.05
N ALA A 56 1.15 3.47 -20.53
CA ALA A 56 2.06 3.27 -19.39
C ALA A 56 1.30 2.86 -18.12
N ALA A 57 0.19 3.52 -17.83
CA ALA A 57 -0.65 3.19 -16.68
C ALA A 57 -1.23 1.77 -16.79
N LEU A 58 -1.81 1.41 -17.94
CA LEU A 58 -2.35 0.07 -18.19
C LEU A 58 -1.26 -1.00 -18.09
N ALA A 59 -0.09 -0.77 -18.69
CA ALA A 59 1.03 -1.70 -18.61
C ALA A 59 1.50 -1.90 -17.14
N THR A 60 1.52 -0.84 -16.35
CA THR A 60 1.87 -0.92 -14.92
C THR A 60 0.82 -1.71 -14.13
N CYS A 61 -0.47 -1.48 -14.36
CA CYS A 61 -1.55 -2.23 -13.71
C CYS A 61 -1.48 -3.72 -14.06
N ILE A 62 -1.26 -4.04 -15.34
CA ILE A 62 -1.11 -5.42 -15.81
C ILE A 62 0.10 -6.09 -15.16
N ALA A 63 1.26 -5.41 -15.12
CA ALA A 63 2.46 -5.92 -14.48
C ALA A 63 2.27 -6.15 -12.97
N ALA A 64 1.59 -5.24 -12.27
CA ALA A 64 1.25 -5.39 -10.86
C ALA A 64 0.31 -6.58 -10.63
N TRP A 65 -0.70 -6.76 -11.48
CA TRP A 65 -1.62 -7.89 -11.40
C TRP A 65 -0.91 -9.23 -11.60
N PHE A 66 -0.05 -9.35 -12.63
CA PHE A 66 0.76 -10.54 -12.85
C PHE A 66 1.75 -10.80 -11.70
N GLY A 67 2.34 -9.76 -11.12
CA GLY A 67 3.20 -9.86 -9.95
C GLY A 67 2.46 -10.44 -8.74
N CYS A 68 1.25 -9.95 -8.47
CA CYS A 68 0.39 -10.51 -7.43
C CYS A 68 -0.01 -11.96 -7.74
N ALA A 69 -0.42 -12.27 -8.97
CA ALA A 69 -0.79 -13.63 -9.38
C ALA A 69 0.40 -14.60 -9.20
N ALA A 70 1.60 -14.18 -9.59
CA ALA A 70 2.82 -14.97 -9.41
C ALA A 70 3.15 -15.23 -7.93
N LEU A 71 2.82 -14.30 -7.03
CA LEU A 71 2.97 -14.49 -5.59
C LEU A 71 2.03 -15.59 -5.06
N PHE A 72 0.79 -15.68 -5.58
CA PHE A 72 -0.18 -16.66 -5.14
C PHE A 72 0.02 -18.07 -5.76
N LEU A 73 0.62 -18.15 -6.95
CA LEU A 73 0.76 -19.38 -7.71
C LEU A 73 1.43 -20.52 -6.92
N PRO A 74 2.61 -20.36 -6.29
CA PRO A 74 3.26 -21.45 -5.58
C PRO A 74 2.43 -21.96 -4.38
N PHE A 75 1.67 -21.06 -3.74
CA PHE A 75 0.82 -21.44 -2.61
C PHE A 75 -0.47 -22.14 -3.04
N SER A 76 -0.98 -21.85 -4.25
CA SER A 76 -2.15 -22.55 -4.80
C SER A 76 -1.84 -24.00 -5.22
N LEU A 77 -0.58 -24.33 -5.44
CA LEU A 77 -0.13 -25.68 -5.77
C LEU A 77 0.10 -26.57 -4.53
N LEU A 78 0.12 -25.99 -3.34
CA LEU A 78 0.29 -26.75 -2.10
C LEU A 78 -1.03 -27.43 -1.70
N PRO A 79 -1.02 -28.72 -1.32
CA PRO A 79 -2.21 -29.46 -0.93
C PRO A 79 -2.70 -29.09 0.50
N SER A 80 -2.63 -27.83 0.87
CA SER A 80 -3.03 -27.32 2.19
C SER A 80 -4.10 -26.25 2.05
N PRO A 81 -5.22 -26.35 2.75
CA PRO A 81 -6.26 -25.33 2.71
C PRO A 81 -5.83 -23.98 3.29
N TRP A 82 -4.70 -23.96 4.02
CA TRP A 82 -4.13 -22.77 4.66
C TRP A 82 -3.13 -22.02 3.77
N ALA A 83 -2.60 -22.71 2.75
CA ALA A 83 -1.54 -22.16 1.93
C ALA A 83 -1.86 -20.81 1.28
N PRO A 84 -3.07 -20.55 0.72
CA PRO A 84 -3.43 -19.26 0.12
C PRO A 84 -3.52 -18.08 1.12
N TRP A 85 -3.53 -18.36 2.43
CA TRP A 85 -3.63 -17.29 3.44
C TRP A 85 -2.33 -16.54 3.64
N ILE A 86 -1.22 -17.26 3.52
CA ILE A 86 0.11 -16.66 3.69
C ILE A 86 0.30 -15.46 2.75
N PRO A 87 0.15 -15.59 1.43
CA PRO A 87 0.26 -14.44 0.53
C PRO A 87 -0.85 -13.40 0.76
N SER A 88 -2.06 -13.80 1.18
CA SER A 88 -3.13 -12.84 1.51
C SER A 88 -2.77 -11.96 2.69
N VAL A 89 -2.28 -12.54 3.79
CA VAL A 89 -1.80 -11.79 4.96
C VAL A 89 -0.64 -10.86 4.58
N LEU A 90 0.32 -11.36 3.79
CA LEU A 90 1.47 -10.57 3.35
C LEU A 90 1.07 -9.37 2.47
N VAL A 91 0.16 -9.58 1.52
CA VAL A 91 -0.32 -8.48 0.65
C VAL A 91 -1.04 -7.42 1.48
N ILE A 92 -1.95 -7.82 2.37
CA ILE A 92 -2.69 -6.87 3.22
C ILE A 92 -1.73 -6.14 4.16
N TYR A 93 -0.79 -6.83 4.80
CA TYR A 93 0.24 -6.24 5.66
C TYR A 93 1.04 -5.16 4.94
N ILE A 94 1.52 -5.45 3.71
CA ILE A 94 2.31 -4.51 2.91
C ILE A 94 1.47 -3.30 2.47
N CYS A 95 0.18 -3.49 2.22
CA CYS A 95 -0.70 -2.40 1.77
C CYS A 95 -1.14 -1.47 2.91
N MET A 96 -1.19 -1.95 4.16
CA MET A 96 -1.76 -1.16 5.26
C MET A 96 -0.76 -0.19 5.90
N ALA A 97 0.43 -0.64 6.25
CA ALA A 97 1.52 0.10 6.88
C ALA A 97 1.13 1.16 7.96
N PRO A 98 0.17 0.90 8.88
CA PRO A 98 -0.28 1.89 9.87
C PRO A 98 0.80 2.27 10.87
N ARG A 99 1.73 1.35 11.18
CA ARG A 99 2.86 1.62 12.06
C ARG A 99 3.82 2.66 11.47
N SER A 100 4.19 2.49 10.20
CA SER A 100 5.06 3.44 9.49
C SER A 100 4.43 4.84 9.43
N LEU A 101 3.13 4.92 9.13
CA LEU A 101 2.39 6.19 9.15
C LEU A 101 2.44 6.87 10.54
N ALA A 102 2.22 6.11 11.61
CA ALA A 102 2.29 6.63 12.97
C ALA A 102 3.72 7.09 13.36
N GLU A 103 4.75 6.36 12.93
CA GLU A 103 6.15 6.73 13.17
C GLU A 103 6.52 8.04 12.47
N HIS A 104 6.09 8.24 11.22
CA HIS A 104 6.32 9.49 10.50
C HIS A 104 5.57 10.67 11.13
N ALA A 105 4.31 10.48 11.52
CA ALA A 105 3.55 11.50 12.24
C ALA A 105 4.21 11.92 13.55
N ARG A 106 4.71 10.96 14.34
CA ARG A 106 5.43 11.23 15.59
C ARG A 106 6.75 11.98 15.39
N LYS A 107 7.48 11.72 14.30
CA LYS A 107 8.70 12.48 13.98
C LYS A 107 8.39 13.96 13.77
N VAL A 108 7.33 14.28 13.01
CA VAL A 108 6.89 15.66 12.81
C VAL A 108 6.46 16.29 14.15
N GLU A 109 5.64 15.59 14.94
CA GLU A 109 5.19 16.06 16.24
C GLU A 109 6.37 16.37 17.18
N ASN A 110 7.33 15.46 17.30
CA ASN A 110 8.50 15.64 18.17
C ASN A 110 9.36 16.82 17.74
N ALA A 111 9.58 17.00 16.43
CA ALA A 111 10.33 18.13 15.89
C ALA A 111 9.61 19.47 16.14
N LEU A 112 8.29 19.52 16.03
CA LEU A 112 7.49 20.69 16.35
C LEU A 112 7.52 21.00 17.86
N ARG A 113 7.40 19.99 18.72
CA ARG A 113 7.45 20.14 20.19
C ARG A 113 8.83 20.61 20.69
N SER A 114 9.91 20.20 20.03
CA SER A 114 11.27 20.66 20.34
C SER A 114 11.59 22.07 19.80
N GLY A 115 10.68 22.69 19.05
CA GLY A 115 10.90 23.99 18.41
C GLY A 115 11.86 23.97 17.22
N ASN A 116 12.28 22.79 16.76
CA ASN A 116 13.19 22.64 15.63
C ASN A 116 12.41 22.67 14.30
N ALA A 117 12.15 23.88 13.80
CA ALA A 117 11.41 24.07 12.55
C ALA A 117 12.12 23.47 11.32
N GLY A 118 13.45 23.39 11.31
CA GLY A 118 14.21 22.76 10.22
C GLY A 118 13.95 21.26 10.14
N GLU A 119 14.06 20.56 11.26
CA GLU A 119 13.76 19.14 11.37
C GLU A 119 12.29 18.82 11.11
N ALA A 120 11.38 19.69 11.56
CA ALA A 120 9.95 19.55 11.29
C ALA A 120 9.64 19.65 9.78
N ARG A 121 10.25 20.61 9.05
CA ARG A 121 10.15 20.70 7.59
C ARG A 121 10.70 19.45 6.89
N HIS A 122 11.84 18.97 7.32
CA HIS A 122 12.41 17.74 6.78
C HIS A 122 11.50 16.54 7.04
N SER A 123 11.01 16.38 8.26
CA SER A 123 10.13 15.25 8.61
C SER A 123 8.82 15.28 7.83
N VAL A 124 8.18 16.45 7.66
CA VAL A 124 6.94 16.55 6.88
C VAL A 124 7.18 16.36 5.39
N SER A 125 8.34 16.75 4.84
CA SER A 125 8.67 16.51 3.42
C SER A 125 8.74 15.03 3.04
N MET A 126 8.93 14.15 4.02
CA MET A 126 8.94 12.70 3.80
C MET A 126 7.56 12.11 3.58
N ILE A 127 6.48 12.82 3.94
CA ILE A 127 5.10 12.34 3.87
C ILE A 127 4.19 13.20 2.99
N VAL A 128 4.67 14.36 2.52
CA VAL A 128 3.91 15.23 1.60
C VAL A 128 4.63 15.37 0.27
N GLY A 129 3.87 15.44 -0.83
CA GLY A 129 4.42 15.60 -2.19
C GLY A 129 4.65 17.05 -2.64
N ARG A 130 4.67 18.01 -1.69
CA ARG A 130 4.81 19.45 -1.98
C ARG A 130 6.05 20.05 -1.33
N ASP A 131 6.47 21.23 -1.80
CA ASP A 131 7.59 21.98 -1.22
C ASP A 131 7.27 22.41 0.23
N THR A 132 8.16 22.07 1.15
CA THR A 132 8.03 22.33 2.59
C THR A 132 8.99 23.39 3.11
N GLU A 133 9.93 23.87 2.28
CA GLU A 133 11.04 24.75 2.71
C GLU A 133 10.55 26.07 3.32
N ARG A 134 9.45 26.61 2.79
CA ARG A 134 8.90 27.90 3.21
C ARG A 134 7.73 27.77 4.17
N MET A 135 7.39 26.56 4.65
CA MET A 135 6.28 26.39 5.57
C MET A 135 6.62 26.93 6.96
N ASP A 136 5.69 27.65 7.55
CA ASP A 136 5.69 28.00 8.96
C ASP A 136 5.24 26.81 9.82
N VAL A 137 5.33 26.95 11.14
CA VAL A 137 4.96 25.90 12.09
C VAL A 137 3.52 25.41 11.91
N TYR A 138 2.60 26.33 11.65
CA TYR A 138 1.18 25.99 11.43
C TYR A 138 0.98 25.27 10.09
N GLY A 139 1.68 25.71 9.06
CA GLY A 139 1.69 25.05 7.74
C GLY A 139 2.20 23.62 7.79
N ILE A 140 3.29 23.40 8.55
CA ILE A 140 3.85 22.05 8.78
C ILE A 140 2.84 21.15 9.51
N ALA A 141 2.25 21.64 10.61
CA ALA A 141 1.29 20.87 11.38
C ALA A 141 0.05 20.51 10.54
N ARG A 142 -0.49 21.48 9.80
CA ARG A 142 -1.62 21.27 8.90
C ARG A 142 -1.30 20.25 7.80
N ALA A 143 -0.14 20.39 7.15
CA ALA A 143 0.30 19.48 6.10
C ALA A 143 0.49 18.04 6.61
N ALA A 144 1.02 17.88 7.83
CA ALA A 144 1.16 16.58 8.47
C ALA A 144 -0.21 15.93 8.77
N ILE A 145 -1.15 16.69 9.34
CA ILE A 145 -2.50 16.19 9.64
C ILE A 145 -3.23 15.79 8.36
N GLU A 146 -3.16 16.61 7.32
CA GLU A 146 -3.77 16.36 6.02
C GLU A 146 -3.21 15.06 5.40
N SER A 147 -1.88 14.93 5.35
CA SER A 147 -1.21 13.75 4.80
C SER A 147 -1.50 12.47 5.60
N VAL A 148 -1.52 12.55 6.94
CA VAL A 148 -1.87 11.42 7.78
C VAL A 148 -3.31 10.98 7.57
N ALA A 149 -4.25 11.92 7.48
CA ALA A 149 -5.67 11.62 7.24
C ALA A 149 -5.88 10.98 5.86
N GLU A 150 -5.22 11.48 4.82
CA GLU A 150 -5.24 10.95 3.46
C GLU A 150 -4.68 9.51 3.44
N ASN A 151 -3.47 9.31 3.95
CA ASN A 151 -2.84 7.99 3.97
C ASN A 151 -3.59 6.98 4.86
N LEU A 152 -4.21 7.42 5.95
CA LEU A 152 -5.07 6.57 6.78
C LEU A 152 -6.29 6.10 5.99
N THR A 153 -6.91 6.99 5.22
CA THR A 153 -8.08 6.68 4.40
C THR A 153 -7.69 5.76 3.23
N ASP A 154 -6.68 6.14 2.47
CA ASP A 154 -6.31 5.43 1.24
C ASP A 154 -5.51 4.15 1.51
N GLY A 155 -4.60 4.18 2.47
CA GLY A 155 -3.76 3.03 2.81
C GLY A 155 -4.44 2.04 3.75
N VAL A 156 -5.05 2.50 4.83
CA VAL A 156 -5.58 1.60 5.86
C VAL A 156 -7.05 1.27 5.59
N PHE A 157 -7.94 2.27 5.55
CA PHE A 157 -9.38 2.00 5.41
C PHE A 157 -9.74 1.41 4.06
N SER A 158 -9.14 1.88 2.97
CA SER A 158 -9.37 1.33 1.63
C SER A 158 -8.93 -0.13 1.57
N THR A 159 -7.76 -0.46 2.10
CA THR A 159 -7.26 -1.85 2.16
C THR A 159 -8.19 -2.75 2.98
N LEU A 160 -8.64 -2.31 4.16
CA LEU A 160 -9.58 -3.05 4.99
C LEU A 160 -10.92 -3.27 4.29
N PHE A 161 -11.43 -2.23 3.61
CA PHE A 161 -12.68 -2.30 2.86
C PHE A 161 -12.60 -3.35 1.73
N TRP A 162 -11.58 -3.26 0.88
CA TRP A 162 -11.44 -4.17 -0.26
C TRP A 162 -11.12 -5.60 0.17
N ALA A 163 -10.31 -5.79 1.21
CA ALA A 163 -10.05 -7.10 1.77
C ALA A 163 -11.32 -7.73 2.33
N SER A 164 -12.14 -6.96 3.06
CA SER A 164 -13.43 -7.42 3.58
C SER A 164 -14.42 -7.75 2.47
N ALA A 165 -14.52 -6.90 1.44
CA ALA A 165 -15.37 -7.13 0.28
C ALA A 165 -14.94 -8.40 -0.50
N GLY A 166 -13.63 -8.60 -0.68
CA GLY A 166 -13.09 -9.81 -1.29
C GLY A 166 -13.40 -11.08 -0.50
N CYS A 167 -13.31 -11.00 0.82
CA CYS A 167 -13.71 -12.09 1.72
C CYS A 167 -15.20 -12.45 1.57
N LEU A 168 -16.08 -11.47 1.56
CA LEU A 168 -17.52 -11.69 1.41
C LEU A 168 -17.87 -12.28 0.03
N ALA A 169 -17.22 -11.82 -1.03
CA ALA A 169 -17.41 -12.33 -2.37
C ALA A 169 -16.91 -13.78 -2.51
N GLY A 170 -15.74 -14.08 -1.93
CA GLY A 170 -15.15 -15.42 -1.92
C GLY A 170 -16.00 -16.43 -1.14
N GLY A 171 -16.51 -16.05 0.05
CA GLY A 171 -17.39 -16.89 0.86
C GLY A 171 -18.66 -17.33 0.13
N ARG A 172 -19.32 -16.41 -0.58
CA ARG A 172 -20.53 -16.72 -1.37
C ARG A 172 -20.27 -17.66 -2.54
N SER A 173 -19.07 -17.65 -3.13
CA SER A 173 -18.74 -18.56 -4.23
C SER A 173 -18.54 -20.01 -3.77
N GLU A 174 -18.14 -20.22 -2.52
CA GLU A 174 -17.99 -21.55 -1.93
C GLU A 174 -19.33 -22.15 -1.45
N GLU A 175 -20.19 -21.34 -0.85
CA GLU A 175 -21.55 -21.82 -0.50
C GLU A 175 -22.31 -22.33 -1.72
N ARG A 176 -22.11 -21.71 -2.89
CA ARG A 176 -22.70 -22.17 -4.16
C ARG A 176 -22.09 -23.48 -4.68
N ARG A 177 -20.87 -23.81 -4.31
CA ARG A 177 -20.22 -25.07 -4.71
C ARG A 177 -20.68 -26.23 -3.84
N VAL A 178 -20.70 -26.02 -2.52
CA VAL A 178 -21.14 -27.02 -1.53
C VAL A 178 -22.63 -27.34 -1.65
N GLY A 179 -23.47 -26.40 -2.07
CA GLY A 179 -24.90 -26.62 -2.28
C GLY A 179 -25.28 -27.34 -3.59
N LYS A 180 -24.28 -27.77 -4.39
CA LYS A 180 -24.50 -28.52 -5.66
C LYS A 180 -23.97 -29.95 -5.63
N GLU A 181 -23.43 -30.41 -4.52
CA GLU A 181 -23.13 -31.82 -4.19
C GLU A 181 -24.26 -32.41 -3.36
#